data_54530eef60eba595f53523baec742cca
#
_entry.id   54530eef60eba595f53523baec742cca
#
_cell.length_a   1.000
_cell.length_b   1.000
_cell.length_c   1.000
_cell.angle_alpha   90.00
_cell.angle_beta   90.00
_cell.angle_gamma   90.00
#
_symmetry.space_group_name_H-M   'P 1'
#
loop_
_entity.id
_entity.type
_entity.pdbx_description
1 polymer ?
#
loop_
_entity_poly.entity_id
_entity_poly.type
_entity_poly.pdbx_seq_one_letter_code
_entity_poly.pdbx_strand_id
1 'polypeptide(L)'
;DNMMCENVRLTQRKYPKNSSFCFYKSFPQCYIVDGVVEENPVGLICDHLMVEYQNILVPGDYFDNLEMCMQRAGFENGSYELIFGVEALANASLTPQEMKEGAVLVDFGEEVTSVSIWNNNTLKYVYELPKGSSRITADLEELKIPKEIATELKHQGCAYEKYTKSQMVTYEIYGTNRSFDMRTINGIIECRVDKLMAL
;
A
#
# COMPACT_ATOMS: atom_id res chain seq x y z
N ASP A 1 -3.55 28.14 -2.98
CA ASP A 1 -4.42 27.51 -4.01
C ASP A 1 -3.90 27.70 -5.43
N ASN A 2 -3.50 28.90 -5.85
CA ASN A 2 -3.03 29.15 -7.23
C ASN A 2 -1.80 28.32 -7.62
N MET A 3 -0.82 28.15 -6.72
CA MET A 3 0.39 27.36 -7.00
C MET A 3 0.07 25.87 -7.15
N MET A 4 -0.86 25.34 -6.36
CA MET A 4 -1.32 23.96 -6.49
C MET A 4 -2.01 23.76 -7.85
N CYS A 5 -2.91 24.67 -8.23
CA CYS A 5 -3.59 24.61 -9.54
C CYS A 5 -2.58 24.65 -10.69
N GLU A 6 -1.56 25.50 -10.60
CA GLU A 6 -0.53 25.57 -11.63
C GLU A 6 0.34 24.33 -11.69
N ASN A 7 0.75 23.77 -10.53
CA ASN A 7 1.47 22.49 -10.49
C ASN A 7 0.65 21.35 -11.13
N VAL A 8 -0.62 21.24 -10.80
CA VAL A 8 -1.54 20.26 -11.39
C VAL A 8 -1.60 20.42 -12.91
N ARG A 9 -1.82 21.67 -13.38
CA ARG A 9 -1.89 21.99 -14.81
C ARG A 9 -0.61 21.62 -15.56
N LEU A 10 0.55 21.96 -15.01
CA LEU A 10 1.85 21.69 -15.61
C LEU A 10 2.14 20.17 -15.64
N THR A 11 1.80 19.47 -14.56
CA THR A 11 2.01 18.02 -14.47
C THR A 11 1.07 17.27 -15.40
N GLN A 12 -0.21 17.62 -15.47
CA GLN A 12 -1.16 17.03 -16.43
C GLN A 12 -0.76 17.28 -17.89
N ARG A 13 -0.15 18.45 -18.17
CA ARG A 13 0.36 18.79 -19.51
C ARG A 13 1.58 17.94 -19.89
N LYS A 14 2.44 17.61 -18.90
CA LYS A 14 3.61 16.74 -19.07
C LYS A 14 3.22 15.28 -19.16
N TYR A 15 2.19 14.87 -18.43
CA TYR A 15 1.68 13.50 -18.33
C TYR A 15 0.18 13.48 -18.63
N PRO A 16 -0.21 13.61 -19.92
CA PRO A 16 -1.62 13.58 -20.32
C PRO A 16 -2.21 12.16 -20.15
N LYS A 17 -3.54 12.05 -20.07
CA LYS A 17 -4.25 10.76 -19.90
C LYS A 17 -3.85 9.69 -20.93
N ASN A 18 -3.46 10.09 -22.15
CA ASN A 18 -3.09 9.15 -23.22
C ASN A 18 -1.60 8.78 -23.23
N SER A 19 -0.84 9.13 -22.20
CA SER A 19 0.57 8.76 -22.05
C SER A 19 0.73 7.47 -21.24
N SER A 20 1.93 6.88 -21.29
CA SER A 20 2.24 5.67 -20.49
C SER A 20 1.97 5.85 -19.00
N PHE A 21 2.11 7.08 -18.51
CA PHE A 21 1.75 7.47 -17.15
C PHE A 21 0.90 8.73 -17.21
N CYS A 22 -0.16 8.80 -16.40
CA CYS A 22 -0.98 9.99 -16.24
C CYS A 22 -0.90 10.52 -14.80
N PHE A 23 -1.08 11.82 -14.66
CA PHE A 23 -1.12 12.49 -13.37
C PHE A 23 -2.38 12.10 -12.61
N TYR A 24 -2.21 11.70 -11.37
CA TYR A 24 -3.32 11.42 -10.46
C TYR A 24 -3.50 12.52 -9.43
N LYS A 25 -2.52 12.74 -8.53
CA LYS A 25 -2.63 13.65 -7.39
C LYS A 25 -1.29 14.28 -7.03
N SER A 26 -1.34 15.47 -6.42
CA SER A 26 -0.19 16.17 -5.84
C SER A 26 -0.33 16.27 -4.33
N PHE A 27 0.80 16.10 -3.64
CA PHE A 27 0.93 16.36 -2.21
C PHE A 27 2.01 17.43 -1.99
N PRO A 28 1.68 18.59 -1.37
CA PRO A 28 2.70 19.58 -1.04
C PRO A 28 3.64 19.02 0.02
N GLN A 29 4.94 19.15 -0.19
CA GLN A 29 5.97 18.61 0.70
C GLN A 29 6.52 19.65 1.66
N CYS A 30 6.88 20.80 1.13
CA CYS A 30 7.31 21.92 1.93
C CYS A 30 7.00 23.25 1.21
N TYR A 31 6.93 24.31 1.99
CA TYR A 31 6.82 25.68 1.53
C TYR A 31 8.12 26.39 1.88
N ILE A 32 8.66 27.19 0.96
CA ILE A 32 9.86 27.96 1.16
C ILE A 32 9.50 29.43 0.91
N VAL A 33 9.53 30.22 1.97
CA VAL A 33 9.16 31.63 1.99
C VAL A 33 10.42 32.45 2.13
N ASP A 34 10.81 33.21 1.11
CA ASP A 34 12.05 33.99 1.07
C ASP A 34 13.30 33.22 1.49
N GLY A 35 13.35 31.92 1.09
CA GLY A 35 14.46 31.02 1.39
C GLY A 35 14.37 30.30 2.72
N VAL A 36 13.32 30.50 3.53
CA VAL A 36 13.08 29.82 4.80
C VAL A 36 11.97 28.79 4.64
N VAL A 37 12.19 27.59 5.17
CA VAL A 37 11.17 26.52 5.16
C VAL A 37 10.11 26.84 6.21
N GLU A 38 8.85 26.88 5.76
CA GLU A 38 7.66 27.14 6.56
C GLU A 38 6.66 25.99 6.47
N GLU A 39 6.02 25.66 7.59
CA GLU A 39 4.96 24.65 7.60
C GLU A 39 3.64 25.16 7.00
N ASN A 40 3.33 26.42 7.27
CA ASN A 40 2.11 27.06 6.79
C ASN A 40 2.40 28.50 6.31
N PRO A 41 2.44 28.75 5.00
CA PRO A 41 2.72 30.06 4.45
C PRO A 41 1.50 31.00 4.45
N VAL A 42 0.33 30.54 4.88
CA VAL A 42 -0.91 31.34 4.83
C VAL A 42 -0.82 32.53 5.76
N GLY A 43 -0.99 33.72 5.20
CA GLY A 43 -0.93 34.99 5.93
C GLY A 43 0.46 35.61 6.05
N LEU A 44 1.51 34.95 5.56
CA LEU A 44 2.84 35.52 5.49
C LEU A 44 2.95 36.47 4.28
N ILE A 45 3.63 37.58 4.47
CA ILE A 45 4.01 38.49 3.39
C ILE A 45 5.40 38.10 2.91
N CYS A 46 5.59 37.85 1.62
CA CYS A 46 6.86 37.45 1.06
C CYS A 46 7.06 37.97 -0.35
N ASP A 47 8.31 38.11 -0.76
CA ASP A 47 8.70 38.42 -2.13
C ASP A 47 8.73 37.17 -2.99
N HIS A 48 9.17 36.02 -2.43
CA HIS A 48 9.29 34.76 -3.12
C HIS A 48 8.68 33.60 -2.33
N LEU A 49 7.75 32.88 -2.95
CA LEU A 49 7.17 31.65 -2.43
C LEU A 49 7.50 30.50 -3.38
N MET A 50 8.17 29.46 -2.86
CA MET A 50 8.41 28.20 -3.55
C MET A 50 7.66 27.09 -2.83
N VAL A 51 7.12 26.14 -3.59
CA VAL A 51 6.44 24.96 -3.05
C VAL A 51 7.00 23.73 -3.74
N GLU A 52 7.42 22.75 -2.96
CA GLU A 52 7.80 21.44 -3.46
C GLU A 52 6.60 20.50 -3.41
N TYR A 53 6.39 19.72 -4.48
CA TYR A 53 5.29 18.78 -4.60
C TYR A 53 5.78 17.38 -4.88
N GLN A 54 5.18 16.39 -4.23
CA GLN A 54 5.22 15.01 -4.67
C GLN A 54 4.00 14.75 -5.56
N ASN A 55 4.26 14.39 -6.81
CA ASN A 55 3.22 14.08 -7.78
C ASN A 55 3.11 12.57 -7.93
N ILE A 56 1.91 12.04 -7.74
CA ILE A 56 1.61 10.63 -7.97
C ILE A 56 1.18 10.46 -9.42
N LEU A 57 1.89 9.58 -10.11
CA LEU A 57 1.60 9.17 -11.48
C LEU A 57 1.15 7.72 -11.46
N VAL A 58 0.19 7.38 -12.31
CA VAL A 58 -0.32 6.01 -12.47
C VAL A 58 -0.24 5.61 -13.95
N PRO A 59 -0.14 4.30 -14.26
CA PRO A 59 -0.22 3.85 -15.66
C PRO A 59 -1.52 4.34 -16.30
N GLY A 60 -1.42 4.91 -17.51
CA GLY A 60 -2.56 5.57 -18.17
C GLY A 60 -3.72 4.62 -18.47
N ASP A 61 -3.42 3.39 -18.90
CA ASP A 61 -4.40 2.34 -19.16
C ASP A 61 -5.12 1.85 -17.90
N TYR A 62 -4.51 2.00 -16.73
CA TYR A 62 -5.14 1.63 -15.47
C TYR A 62 -6.38 2.49 -15.16
N PHE A 63 -6.28 3.80 -15.37
CA PHE A 63 -7.42 4.71 -15.19
C PHE A 63 -8.56 4.42 -16.15
N ASP A 64 -8.22 4.28 -17.44
CA ASP A 64 -9.23 4.03 -18.46
C ASP A 64 -9.96 2.71 -18.21
N ASN A 65 -9.23 1.67 -17.80
CA ASN A 65 -9.82 0.38 -17.44
C ASN A 65 -10.72 0.48 -16.22
N LEU A 66 -10.30 1.23 -15.19
CA LEU A 66 -11.08 1.40 -13.96
C LEU A 66 -12.38 2.18 -14.23
N GLU A 67 -12.30 3.30 -14.97
CA GLU A 67 -13.46 4.07 -15.40
C GLU A 67 -14.43 3.20 -16.21
N MET A 68 -13.92 2.40 -17.15
CA MET A 68 -14.74 1.48 -17.96
C MET A 68 -15.41 0.40 -17.07
N CYS A 69 -14.73 -0.14 -16.08
CA CYS A 69 -15.32 -1.10 -15.13
C CYS A 69 -16.46 -0.46 -14.33
N MET A 70 -16.28 0.77 -13.84
CA MET A 70 -17.31 1.50 -13.11
C MET A 70 -18.55 1.77 -13.99
N GLN A 71 -18.36 2.23 -15.23
CA GLN A 71 -19.45 2.45 -16.18
C GLN A 71 -20.21 1.16 -16.50
N ARG A 72 -19.51 0.04 -16.73
CA ARG A 72 -20.13 -1.27 -16.96
C ARG A 72 -20.90 -1.79 -15.74
N ALA A 73 -20.48 -1.41 -14.54
CA ALA A 73 -21.19 -1.70 -13.30
C ALA A 73 -22.41 -0.79 -13.06
N GLY A 74 -22.66 0.18 -13.96
CA GLY A 74 -23.84 1.07 -13.91
C GLY A 74 -23.60 2.38 -13.14
N PHE A 75 -22.36 2.71 -12.80
CA PHE A 75 -22.05 4.01 -12.19
C PHE A 75 -21.90 5.08 -13.26
N GLU A 76 -22.57 6.21 -13.08
CA GLU A 76 -22.43 7.36 -13.98
C GLU A 76 -21.10 8.10 -13.71
N ASN A 77 -20.58 8.73 -14.75
CA ASN A 77 -19.39 9.56 -14.63
C ASN A 77 -19.64 10.70 -13.61
N GLY A 78 -18.73 10.82 -12.63
CA GLY A 78 -18.84 11.80 -11.56
C GLY A 78 -19.69 11.36 -10.35
N SER A 79 -20.29 10.16 -10.37
CA SER A 79 -20.98 9.59 -9.20
C SER A 79 -20.05 8.88 -8.21
N TYR A 80 -18.76 8.77 -8.54
CA TYR A 80 -17.75 8.14 -7.71
C TYR A 80 -16.44 8.94 -7.74
N GLU A 81 -15.65 8.78 -6.72
CA GLU A 81 -14.30 9.32 -6.60
C GLU A 81 -13.29 8.17 -6.50
N LEU A 82 -12.19 8.26 -7.24
CA LEU A 82 -11.07 7.34 -7.12
C LEU A 82 -10.09 7.90 -6.09
N ILE A 83 -9.84 7.12 -5.05
CA ILE A 83 -8.92 7.48 -3.98
C ILE A 83 -7.67 6.59 -4.07
N PHE A 84 -6.50 7.18 -3.89
CA PHE A 84 -5.26 6.43 -3.79
C PHE A 84 -5.31 5.48 -2.58
N GLY A 85 -5.06 4.17 -2.80
CA GLY A 85 -5.25 3.15 -1.78
C GLY A 85 -4.49 3.43 -0.48
N VAL A 86 -3.25 3.91 -0.59
CA VAL A 86 -2.43 4.30 0.56
C VAL A 86 -3.05 5.45 1.35
N GLU A 87 -3.68 6.43 0.68
CA GLU A 87 -4.39 7.53 1.33
C GLU A 87 -5.69 7.05 2.01
N ALA A 88 -6.44 6.18 1.34
CA ALA A 88 -7.65 5.59 1.92
C ALA A 88 -7.32 4.78 3.19
N LEU A 89 -6.24 4.00 3.15
CA LEU A 89 -5.78 3.22 4.29
C LEU A 89 -5.31 4.12 5.44
N ALA A 90 -4.54 5.17 5.14
CA ALA A 90 -4.11 6.12 6.15
C ALA A 90 -5.28 6.82 6.84
N ASN A 91 -6.27 7.27 6.07
CA ASN A 91 -7.49 7.90 6.59
C ASN A 91 -8.32 6.94 7.47
N ALA A 92 -8.28 5.63 7.20
CA ALA A 92 -9.01 4.63 7.97
C ALA A 92 -8.25 4.17 9.23
N SER A 93 -6.91 4.23 9.23
CA SER A 93 -6.06 3.59 10.25
C SER A 93 -5.37 4.57 11.18
N LEU A 94 -5.05 5.78 10.71
CA LEU A 94 -4.33 6.79 11.47
C LEU A 94 -5.29 7.84 12.05
N THR A 95 -5.00 8.26 13.26
CA THR A 95 -5.66 9.43 13.85
C THR A 95 -5.13 10.74 13.22
N PRO A 96 -5.90 11.83 13.23
CA PRO A 96 -5.41 13.14 12.77
C PRO A 96 -4.13 13.60 13.48
N GLN A 97 -3.95 13.23 14.74
CA GLN A 97 -2.75 13.56 15.50
C GLN A 97 -1.54 12.80 15.01
N GLU A 98 -1.65 11.50 14.75
CA GLU A 98 -0.57 10.67 14.19
C GLU A 98 -0.17 11.14 12.79
N MET A 99 -1.15 11.48 11.94
CA MET A 99 -0.86 12.04 10.62
C MET A 99 -0.12 13.39 10.69
N LYS A 100 -0.39 14.20 11.71
CA LYS A 100 0.26 15.48 11.93
C LYS A 100 1.67 15.34 12.52
N GLU A 101 1.82 14.54 13.58
CA GLU A 101 3.07 14.39 14.31
C GLU A 101 4.09 13.53 13.56
N GLY A 102 3.63 12.61 12.77
CA GLY A 102 4.42 11.69 11.96
C GLY A 102 4.09 10.23 12.25
N ALA A 103 3.79 9.49 11.20
CA ALA A 103 3.49 8.07 11.26
C ALA A 103 4.12 7.31 10.09
N VAL A 104 4.50 6.07 10.35
CA VAL A 104 4.84 5.08 9.33
C VAL A 104 3.73 4.05 9.30
N LEU A 105 3.09 3.91 8.15
CA LEU A 105 2.03 2.93 7.93
C LEU A 105 2.57 1.84 7.01
N VAL A 106 2.48 0.60 7.46
CA VAL A 106 2.88 -0.59 6.70
C VAL A 106 1.65 -1.45 6.45
N ASP A 107 1.37 -1.73 5.19
CA ASP A 107 0.29 -2.62 4.75
C ASP A 107 0.87 -3.90 4.17
N PHE A 108 0.64 -5.02 4.85
CA PHE A 108 1.05 -6.35 4.40
C PHE A 108 -0.09 -7.00 3.62
N GLY A 109 -0.14 -6.73 2.32
CA GLY A 109 -1.09 -7.35 1.42
C GLY A 109 -0.73 -8.80 1.05
N GLU A 110 -1.50 -9.38 0.14
CA GLU A 110 -1.23 -10.72 -0.38
C GLU A 110 -0.05 -10.71 -1.36
N GLU A 111 -0.06 -9.82 -2.34
CA GLU A 111 0.97 -9.74 -3.39
C GLU A 111 1.94 -8.57 -3.19
N VAL A 112 1.50 -7.50 -2.54
CA VAL A 112 2.26 -6.27 -2.37
C VAL A 112 2.28 -5.88 -0.90
N THR A 113 3.43 -5.45 -0.42
CA THR A 113 3.57 -4.75 0.86
C THR A 113 3.84 -3.29 0.57
N SER A 114 3.01 -2.38 1.09
CA SER A 114 3.22 -0.94 0.95
C SER A 114 3.70 -0.31 2.25
N VAL A 115 4.61 0.64 2.12
CA VAL A 115 5.10 1.47 3.24
C VAL A 115 4.86 2.92 2.90
N SER A 116 4.17 3.63 3.77
CA SER A 116 3.93 5.07 3.62
C SER A 116 4.34 5.84 4.85
N ILE A 117 4.89 7.02 4.64
CA ILE A 117 5.32 7.94 5.71
C ILE A 117 4.46 9.19 5.60
N TRP A 118 3.83 9.54 6.73
CA TRP A 118 2.94 10.68 6.86
C TRP A 118 3.52 11.65 7.88
N ASN A 119 3.45 12.93 7.58
CA ASN A 119 3.82 14.01 8.52
C ASN A 119 3.16 15.32 8.08
N ASN A 120 2.74 16.16 9.02
CA ASN A 120 1.99 17.39 8.76
C ASN A 120 0.77 17.16 7.85
N ASN A 121 0.03 16.07 8.09
CA ASN A 121 -1.14 15.63 7.34
C ASN A 121 -0.86 15.45 5.83
N THR A 122 0.38 15.17 5.46
CA THR A 122 0.81 15.01 4.07
C THR A 122 1.59 13.73 3.90
N LEU A 123 1.36 13.03 2.77
CA LEU A 123 2.15 11.88 2.35
C LEU A 123 3.56 12.36 1.98
N LYS A 124 4.56 11.96 2.76
CA LYS A 124 5.97 12.30 2.55
C LYS A 124 6.69 11.28 1.67
N TYR A 125 6.32 10.01 1.81
CA TYR A 125 6.96 8.93 1.08
C TYR A 125 6.00 7.76 0.92
N VAL A 126 6.09 7.07 -0.20
CA VAL A 126 5.41 5.80 -0.45
C VAL A 126 6.35 4.87 -1.20
N TYR A 127 6.38 3.63 -0.77
CA TYR A 127 7.11 2.57 -1.43
C TYR A 127 6.25 1.30 -1.47
N GLU A 128 6.22 0.66 -2.62
CA GLU A 128 5.51 -0.60 -2.84
C GLU A 128 6.50 -1.69 -3.17
N LEU A 129 6.48 -2.74 -2.37
CA LEU A 129 7.28 -3.92 -2.56
C LEU A 129 6.42 -5.02 -3.17
N PRO A 130 6.74 -5.58 -4.35
CA PRO A 130 5.96 -6.64 -4.98
C PRO A 130 6.20 -8.00 -4.28
N LYS A 131 5.98 -8.02 -2.99
CA LYS A 131 6.08 -9.19 -2.12
C LYS A 131 5.06 -9.05 -1.00
N GLY A 132 4.31 -10.09 -0.77
CA GLY A 132 3.28 -10.14 0.26
C GLY A 132 3.14 -11.54 0.84
N SER A 133 2.03 -11.77 1.52
CA SER A 133 1.75 -13.02 2.22
C SER A 133 1.53 -14.22 1.29
N SER A 134 1.35 -14.03 -0.02
CA SER A 134 1.36 -15.11 -1.01
C SER A 134 2.67 -15.90 -1.01
N ARG A 135 3.78 -15.28 -0.63
CA ARG A 135 5.07 -15.95 -0.48
C ARG A 135 5.07 -16.98 0.63
N ILE A 136 4.29 -16.77 1.70
CA ILE A 136 4.10 -17.78 2.75
C ILE A 136 3.35 -18.98 2.18
N THR A 137 2.28 -18.73 1.43
CA THR A 137 1.51 -19.80 0.77
C THR A 137 2.40 -20.60 -0.17
N ALA A 138 3.22 -19.93 -0.99
CA ALA A 138 4.16 -20.60 -1.89
C ALA A 138 5.19 -21.49 -1.16
N ASP A 139 5.73 -21.03 -0.03
CA ASP A 139 6.64 -21.86 0.78
C ASP A 139 5.94 -23.10 1.35
N LEU A 140 4.67 -22.98 1.71
CA LEU A 140 3.89 -24.13 2.19
C LEU A 140 3.55 -25.11 1.05
N GLU A 141 3.34 -24.62 -0.18
CA GLU A 141 3.12 -25.46 -1.36
C GLU A 141 4.34 -26.36 -1.66
N GLU A 142 5.56 -25.95 -1.25
CA GLU A 142 6.76 -26.81 -1.37
C GLU A 142 6.63 -28.13 -0.58
N LEU A 143 5.72 -28.21 0.38
CA LEU A 143 5.34 -29.45 1.06
C LEU A 143 4.55 -30.42 0.15
N LYS A 144 4.36 -30.07 -1.15
CA LYS A 144 3.59 -30.82 -2.14
C LYS A 144 2.12 -30.99 -1.71
N ILE A 145 1.52 -29.88 -1.34
CA ILE A 145 0.10 -29.78 -0.99
C ILE A 145 -0.61 -28.79 -1.94
N PRO A 146 -1.92 -28.95 -2.17
CA PRO A 146 -2.72 -28.00 -2.93
C PRO A 146 -2.68 -26.60 -2.29
N LYS A 147 -2.80 -25.56 -3.15
CA LYS A 147 -2.79 -24.15 -2.73
C LYS A 147 -3.86 -23.85 -1.70
N GLU A 148 -5.02 -24.45 -1.81
CA GLU A 148 -6.15 -24.29 -0.88
C GLU A 148 -5.77 -24.73 0.53
N ILE A 149 -5.13 -25.89 0.66
CA ILE A 149 -4.65 -26.43 1.96
C ILE A 149 -3.47 -25.59 2.49
N ALA A 150 -2.56 -25.15 1.61
CA ALA A 150 -1.47 -24.25 1.99
C ALA A 150 -2.01 -22.92 2.55
N THR A 151 -3.04 -22.37 1.92
CA THR A 151 -3.71 -21.15 2.38
C THR A 151 -4.41 -21.36 3.73
N GLU A 152 -5.08 -22.48 3.91
CA GLU A 152 -5.72 -22.82 5.19
C GLU A 152 -4.70 -22.99 6.31
N LEU A 153 -3.61 -23.71 6.06
CA LEU A 153 -2.51 -23.86 7.01
C LEU A 153 -1.85 -22.54 7.36
N LYS A 154 -1.69 -21.64 6.39
CA LYS A 154 -1.24 -20.27 6.64
C LYS A 154 -2.16 -19.52 7.62
N HIS A 155 -3.48 -19.64 7.46
CA HIS A 155 -4.45 -18.97 8.34
C HIS A 155 -4.54 -19.58 9.73
N GLN A 156 -4.27 -20.87 9.86
CA GLN A 156 -4.22 -21.57 11.15
C GLN A 156 -2.88 -21.38 11.86
N GLY A 157 -1.82 -21.08 11.11
CA GLY A 157 -0.48 -20.95 11.63
C GLY A 157 -0.23 -19.58 12.28
N CYS A 158 0.86 -19.48 13.01
CA CYS A 158 1.30 -18.27 13.68
C CYS A 158 2.83 -18.16 13.64
N ALA A 159 3.35 -17.00 13.27
CA ALA A 159 4.76 -16.68 13.47
C ALA A 159 5.01 -16.34 14.94
N TYR A 160 6.22 -16.60 15.42
CA TYR A 160 6.70 -16.25 16.76
C TYR A 160 5.93 -16.88 17.93
N GLU A 161 5.01 -17.78 17.68
CA GLU A 161 4.35 -18.54 18.74
C GLU A 161 5.19 -19.74 19.14
N LYS A 162 5.57 -19.80 20.41
CA LYS A 162 6.27 -20.96 20.96
C LYS A 162 5.26 -22.01 21.38
N TYR A 163 5.02 -22.99 20.52
CA TYR A 163 4.20 -24.13 20.88
C TYR A 163 4.96 -25.06 21.84
N THR A 164 4.44 -25.23 23.03
CA THR A 164 4.96 -26.16 24.01
C THR A 164 4.57 -27.62 23.71
N LYS A 165 3.48 -27.80 22.95
CA LYS A 165 2.99 -29.11 22.51
C LYS A 165 2.86 -29.16 21.00
N SER A 166 3.24 -30.29 20.40
CA SER A 166 2.98 -30.58 19.00
C SER A 166 1.46 -30.72 18.79
N GLN A 167 0.94 -29.97 17.82
CA GLN A 167 -0.44 -30.08 17.38
C GLN A 167 -0.45 -30.59 15.96
N MET A 168 -1.07 -31.76 15.77
CA MET A 168 -1.21 -32.36 14.44
C MET A 168 -2.54 -31.97 13.82
N VAL A 169 -2.48 -31.51 12.56
CA VAL A 169 -3.65 -31.32 11.71
C VAL A 169 -3.59 -32.27 10.54
N THR A 170 -4.73 -32.83 10.15
CA THR A 170 -4.79 -33.88 9.11
C THR A 170 -5.73 -33.43 7.99
N TYR A 171 -5.25 -33.54 6.75
CA TYR A 171 -6.00 -33.26 5.54
C TYR A 171 -6.00 -34.47 4.62
N GLU A 172 -7.12 -34.66 3.92
CA GLU A 172 -7.16 -35.59 2.80
C GLU A 172 -6.59 -34.90 1.55
N ILE A 173 -5.48 -35.46 1.04
CA ILE A 173 -4.77 -34.92 -0.12
C ILE A 173 -4.62 -36.02 -1.14
N TYR A 174 -5.24 -35.88 -2.31
CA TYR A 174 -5.23 -36.85 -3.39
C TYR A 174 -5.65 -38.24 -2.92
N GLY A 175 -6.71 -38.33 -2.10
CA GLY A 175 -7.21 -39.59 -1.56
C GLY A 175 -6.37 -40.22 -0.45
N THR A 176 -5.39 -39.51 0.11
CA THR A 176 -4.53 -39.97 1.21
C THR A 176 -4.54 -38.98 2.35
N ASN A 177 -4.73 -39.46 3.57
CA ASN A 177 -4.64 -38.64 4.76
C ASN A 177 -3.17 -38.29 5.06
N ARG A 178 -2.87 -37.00 5.09
CA ARG A 178 -1.56 -36.45 5.45
C ARG A 178 -1.69 -35.56 6.69
N SER A 179 -0.81 -35.79 7.64
CA SER A 179 -0.77 -35.05 8.91
C SER A 179 0.42 -34.11 8.93
N PHE A 180 0.21 -32.89 9.40
CA PHE A 180 1.22 -31.86 9.53
C PHE A 180 1.35 -31.43 10.99
N ASP A 181 2.58 -31.32 11.46
CA ASP A 181 2.86 -30.73 12.76
C ASP A 181 2.84 -29.20 12.63
N MET A 182 1.93 -28.54 13.33
CA MET A 182 1.80 -27.08 13.31
C MET A 182 3.09 -26.37 13.75
N ARG A 183 3.94 -27.01 14.52
CA ARG A 183 5.27 -26.48 14.85
C ARG A 183 6.13 -26.29 13.59
N THR A 184 6.11 -27.25 12.67
CA THR A 184 6.83 -27.16 11.39
C THR A 184 6.21 -26.08 10.50
N ILE A 185 4.88 -26.04 10.41
CA ILE A 185 4.15 -25.01 9.66
C ILE A 185 4.51 -23.62 10.17
N ASN A 186 4.48 -23.39 11.47
CA ASN A 186 4.82 -22.13 12.10
C ASN A 186 6.28 -21.72 11.85
N GLY A 187 7.21 -22.68 11.88
CA GLY A 187 8.61 -22.40 11.54
C GLY A 187 8.80 -21.93 10.09
N ILE A 188 8.04 -22.48 9.14
CA ILE A 188 8.04 -22.01 7.74
C ILE A 188 7.48 -20.58 7.66
N ILE A 189 6.35 -20.32 8.33
CA ILE A 189 5.72 -18.98 8.36
C ILE A 189 6.67 -17.97 8.97
N GLU A 190 7.25 -18.27 10.14
CA GLU A 190 8.20 -17.39 10.84
C GLU A 190 9.40 -17.05 9.96
N CYS A 191 10.02 -18.05 9.33
CA CYS A 191 11.15 -17.83 8.43
C CYS A 191 10.82 -16.92 7.24
N ARG A 192 9.58 -16.97 6.70
CA ARG A 192 9.14 -16.10 5.63
C ARG A 192 8.82 -14.71 6.14
N VAL A 193 8.17 -14.59 7.29
CA VAL A 193 7.87 -13.28 7.91
C VAL A 193 9.17 -12.55 8.22
N ASP A 194 10.18 -13.21 8.78
CA ASP A 194 11.50 -12.63 9.02
C ASP A 194 12.13 -12.05 7.74
N LYS A 195 12.00 -12.78 6.62
CA LYS A 195 12.49 -12.30 5.32
C LYS A 195 11.69 -11.12 4.76
N LEU A 196 10.40 -11.04 5.06
CA LEU A 196 9.56 -9.90 4.67
C LEU A 196 9.85 -8.67 5.52
N MET A 197 10.14 -8.86 6.81
CA MET A 197 10.46 -7.76 7.73
C MET A 197 11.89 -7.24 7.60
N ALA A 198 12.79 -8.00 6.94
CA ALA A 198 14.18 -7.60 6.71
C ALA A 198 14.37 -6.81 5.40
N LEU A 199 13.31 -6.50 4.69
CA LEU A 199 13.31 -5.77 3.43
C LEU A 199 13.15 -4.27 3.67
#